data_fd320ee9923bb5a4920db0628aa75370
#
_entry.id   fd320ee9923bb5a4920db0628aa75370
#
_cell.length_a   1.000
_cell.length_b   1.000
_cell.length_c   1.000
_cell.angle_alpha   90.00
_cell.angle_beta   90.00
_cell.angle_gamma   90.00
#
_symmetry.space_group_name_H-M   'P 1'
#
loop_
_entity.id
_entity.type
_entity.pdbx_description
1 polymer ?
#
loop_
_entity_poly.entity_id
_entity_poly.type
_entity_poly.pdbx_seq_one_letter_code
_entity_poly.pdbx_strand_id
1 'polypeptide(L)'
;MTRSCFWNTIVYTLKVIGPLVRVLCLVDNEEKPVMGYTYEAMDRAKKAIIKAFNENEERYSNIFKIIDERWECQLHQSLHAMGHFINLEYFYFNSKIEKNEEITTRLYVCIKILFPRTEIQDKIMLELSMYKKVEGLFGIPLAKRS
;
A
#
# COMPACT_ATOMS: atom_id res chain seq x y z
N MET A 1 -36.42 22.29 0.81
CA MET A 1 -35.80 21.05 1.35
C MET A 1 -34.73 20.41 0.49
N THR A 2 -34.64 20.66 -0.79
CA THR A 2 -33.76 20.01 -1.76
C THR A 2 -32.28 20.56 -1.77
N ARG A 3 -32.05 21.80 -1.42
CA ARG A 3 -30.71 22.43 -1.45
C ARG A 3 -29.72 21.87 -0.42
N SER A 4 -30.18 21.60 0.78
CA SER A 4 -29.33 21.05 1.86
C SER A 4 -28.90 19.62 1.56
N CYS A 5 -29.77 18.80 0.99
CA CYS A 5 -29.46 17.42 0.62
C CYS A 5 -28.40 17.36 -0.50
N PHE A 6 -28.53 18.21 -1.51
CA PHE A 6 -27.58 18.32 -2.62
C PHE A 6 -26.15 18.68 -2.14
N TRP A 7 -26.03 19.72 -1.31
CA TRP A 7 -24.73 20.13 -0.78
C TRP A 7 -24.09 19.08 0.15
N ASN A 8 -24.91 18.42 0.95
CA ASN A 8 -24.43 17.34 1.81
C ASN A 8 -23.89 16.15 0.97
N THR A 9 -24.55 15.81 -0.13
CA THR A 9 -24.07 14.77 -1.05
C THR A 9 -22.76 15.18 -1.71
N ILE A 10 -22.61 16.41 -2.16
CA ILE A 10 -21.35 16.91 -2.74
C ILE A 10 -20.23 16.83 -1.73
N VAL A 11 -20.44 17.34 -0.52
CA VAL A 11 -19.41 17.31 0.55
C VAL A 11 -19.01 15.87 0.89
N TYR A 12 -19.99 14.97 0.99
CA TYR A 12 -19.75 13.55 1.20
C TYR A 12 -18.87 12.96 0.08
N THR A 13 -19.24 13.20 -1.16
CA THR A 13 -18.51 12.71 -2.33
C THR A 13 -17.08 13.23 -2.37
N LEU A 14 -16.87 14.51 -2.11
CA LEU A 14 -15.54 15.14 -2.09
C LEU A 14 -14.65 14.56 -0.97
N LYS A 15 -15.22 14.26 0.19
CA LYS A 15 -14.50 13.62 1.31
C LYS A 15 -13.95 12.24 0.95
N VAL A 16 -14.65 11.51 0.09
CA VAL A 16 -14.24 10.18 -0.37
C VAL A 16 -13.33 10.26 -1.58
N ILE A 17 -13.75 10.99 -2.61
CA ILE A 17 -13.04 11.04 -3.90
C ILE A 17 -11.72 11.81 -3.78
N GLY A 18 -11.68 12.89 -3.01
CA GLY A 18 -10.48 13.72 -2.87
C GLY A 18 -9.19 12.95 -2.52
N PRO A 19 -9.19 12.12 -1.45
CA PRO A 19 -8.05 11.28 -1.13
C PRO A 19 -7.70 10.25 -2.22
N LEU A 20 -8.71 9.66 -2.89
CA LEU A 20 -8.51 8.66 -3.94
C LEU A 20 -7.91 9.28 -5.23
N VAL A 21 -8.35 10.48 -5.61
CA VAL A 21 -7.77 11.21 -6.74
C VAL A 21 -6.28 11.48 -6.52
N ARG A 22 -5.85 11.77 -5.29
CA ARG A 22 -4.42 11.93 -4.99
C ARG A 22 -3.62 10.65 -5.23
N VAL A 23 -4.20 9.48 -4.95
CA VAL A 23 -3.57 8.20 -5.28
C VAL A 23 -3.45 8.05 -6.80
N LEU A 24 -4.50 8.37 -7.55
CA LEU A 24 -4.47 8.32 -9.02
C LEU A 24 -3.41 9.26 -9.60
N CYS A 25 -3.31 10.49 -9.10
CA CYS A 25 -2.28 11.43 -9.54
C CYS A 25 -0.86 10.93 -9.23
N LEU A 26 -0.68 10.17 -8.15
CA LEU A 26 0.61 9.56 -7.83
C LEU A 26 0.94 8.41 -8.79
N VAL A 27 -0.06 7.60 -9.14
CA VAL A 27 0.10 6.47 -10.08
C VAL A 27 0.40 6.96 -11.50
N ASP A 28 -0.16 8.10 -11.87
CA ASP A 28 0.03 8.71 -13.19
C ASP A 28 1.37 9.47 -13.33
N ASN A 29 2.12 9.59 -12.24
CA ASN A 29 3.41 10.25 -12.23
C ASN A 29 4.53 9.27 -12.60
N GLU A 30 5.15 9.46 -13.77
CA GLU A 30 6.19 8.59 -14.33
C GLU A 30 7.56 8.70 -13.63
N GLU A 31 7.73 9.66 -12.71
CA GLU A 31 9.04 9.95 -12.11
C GLU A 31 9.54 8.92 -11.09
N LYS A 32 8.65 8.08 -10.54
CA LYS A 32 8.98 7.14 -9.45
C LYS A 32 8.43 5.74 -9.69
N PRO A 33 9.08 4.68 -9.20
CA PRO A 33 8.57 3.32 -9.26
C PRO A 33 7.27 3.21 -8.43
N VAL A 34 6.14 3.28 -9.11
CA VAL A 34 4.80 3.50 -8.58
C VAL A 34 4.34 2.43 -7.59
N MET A 35 4.77 1.18 -7.77
CA MET A 35 4.21 0.03 -7.07
C MET A 35 4.29 0.13 -5.53
N GLY A 36 5.47 0.41 -5.00
CA GLY A 36 5.66 0.54 -3.54
C GLY A 36 5.00 1.78 -2.94
N TYR A 37 5.00 2.89 -3.69
CA TYR A 37 4.39 4.14 -3.26
C TYR A 37 2.86 4.08 -3.27
N THR A 38 2.26 3.32 -4.19
CA THR A 38 0.81 3.18 -4.30
C THR A 38 0.20 2.52 -3.06
N TYR A 39 0.88 1.52 -2.49
CA TYR A 39 0.42 0.87 -1.26
C TYR A 39 0.31 1.88 -0.10
N GLU A 40 1.37 2.64 0.14
CA GLU A 40 1.39 3.68 1.18
C GLU A 40 0.38 4.80 0.89
N ALA A 41 0.24 5.22 -0.36
CA ALA A 41 -0.72 6.25 -0.75
C ALA A 41 -2.17 5.80 -0.50
N MET A 42 -2.49 4.52 -0.77
CA MET A 42 -3.82 3.98 -0.50
C MET A 42 -4.11 3.90 1.01
N ASP A 43 -3.14 3.49 1.82
CA ASP A 43 -3.28 3.49 3.28
C ASP A 43 -3.52 4.91 3.82
N ARG A 44 -2.76 5.89 3.32
CA ARG A 44 -2.97 7.31 3.66
C ARG A 44 -4.34 7.82 3.22
N ALA A 45 -4.82 7.41 2.03
CA ALA A 45 -6.14 7.81 1.52
C ALA A 45 -7.25 7.26 2.43
N LYS A 46 -7.18 6.00 2.83
CA LYS A 46 -8.13 5.40 3.78
C LYS A 46 -8.13 6.14 5.12
N LYS A 47 -6.97 6.42 5.69
CA LYS A 47 -6.85 7.20 6.94
C LYS A 47 -7.42 8.61 6.80
N ALA A 48 -7.24 9.27 5.66
CA ALA A 48 -7.81 10.58 5.40
C ALA A 48 -9.35 10.55 5.31
N ILE A 49 -9.92 9.49 4.72
CA ILE A 49 -11.38 9.28 4.67
C ILE A 49 -11.93 9.09 6.10
N ILE A 50 -11.34 8.20 6.90
CA ILE A 50 -11.73 7.97 8.29
C ILE A 50 -11.79 9.30 9.06
N LYS A 51 -10.71 10.07 8.99
CA LYS A 51 -10.61 11.38 9.64
C LYS A 51 -11.66 12.39 9.14
N ALA A 52 -11.94 12.40 7.82
CA ALA A 52 -12.94 13.31 7.23
C ALA A 52 -14.37 13.02 7.70
N PHE A 53 -14.64 11.79 8.15
CA PHE A 53 -15.92 11.38 8.72
C PHE A 53 -15.94 11.33 10.26
N ASN A 54 -14.92 11.92 10.92
CA ASN A 54 -14.78 11.93 12.37
C ASN A 54 -14.88 10.53 12.99
N GLU A 55 -14.23 9.53 12.32
CA GLU A 55 -14.19 8.13 12.75
C GLU A 55 -15.55 7.42 12.82
N ASN A 56 -16.61 8.01 12.22
CA ASN A 56 -17.93 7.39 12.17
C ASN A 56 -17.98 6.30 11.09
N GLU A 57 -17.78 5.05 11.51
CA GLU A 57 -17.66 3.88 10.66
C GLU A 57 -18.88 3.63 9.76
N GLU A 58 -20.08 3.89 10.23
CA GLU A 58 -21.32 3.71 9.45
C GLU A 58 -21.32 4.51 8.15
N ARG A 59 -20.60 5.63 8.13
CA ARG A 59 -20.55 6.52 6.97
C ARG A 59 -19.59 6.09 5.88
N TYR A 60 -18.55 5.31 6.18
CA TYR A 60 -17.53 4.93 5.21
C TYR A 60 -17.37 3.42 5.04
N SER A 61 -17.95 2.58 5.90
CA SER A 61 -17.80 1.11 5.83
C SER A 61 -18.19 0.53 4.47
N ASN A 62 -19.32 0.96 3.90
CA ASN A 62 -19.75 0.49 2.57
C ASN A 62 -18.78 0.91 1.46
N ILE A 63 -18.19 2.11 1.58
CA ILE A 63 -17.20 2.61 0.62
C ILE A 63 -15.91 1.80 0.74
N PHE A 64 -15.49 1.48 1.95
CA PHE A 64 -14.30 0.69 2.18
C PHE A 64 -14.43 -0.73 1.61
N LYS A 65 -15.60 -1.37 1.75
CA LYS A 65 -15.85 -2.65 1.09
C LYS A 65 -15.61 -2.58 -0.42
N ILE A 66 -16.14 -1.55 -1.07
CA ILE A 66 -15.97 -1.36 -2.52
C ILE A 66 -14.48 -1.09 -2.85
N ILE A 67 -13.82 -0.23 -2.08
CA ILE A 67 -12.39 0.08 -2.29
C ILE A 67 -11.57 -1.19 -2.12
N ASP A 68 -11.80 -1.97 -1.06
CA ASP A 68 -11.03 -3.16 -0.73
C ASP A 68 -11.22 -4.27 -1.77
N GLU A 69 -12.46 -4.53 -2.19
CA GLU A 69 -12.75 -5.46 -3.26
C GLU A 69 -12.03 -5.09 -4.57
N ARG A 70 -12.07 -3.80 -4.95
CA ARG A 70 -11.40 -3.33 -6.16
C ARG A 70 -9.88 -3.37 -6.03
N TRP A 71 -9.38 -2.98 -4.86
CA TRP A 71 -7.96 -2.98 -4.55
C TRP A 71 -7.38 -4.40 -4.59
N GLU A 72 -8.08 -5.38 -4.01
CA GLU A 72 -7.63 -6.77 -3.98
C GLU A 72 -7.71 -7.43 -5.36
N CYS A 73 -8.84 -7.29 -6.05
CA CYS A 73 -9.10 -8.00 -7.30
C CYS A 73 -8.47 -7.34 -8.53
N GLN A 74 -8.52 -6.01 -8.64
CA GLN A 74 -8.12 -5.30 -9.86
C GLN A 74 -6.73 -4.70 -9.80
N LEU A 75 -6.28 -4.26 -8.63
CA LEU A 75 -5.01 -3.57 -8.47
C LEU A 75 -3.91 -4.46 -7.87
N HIS A 76 -4.18 -5.77 -7.72
CA HIS A 76 -3.18 -6.73 -7.23
C HIS A 76 -2.47 -6.26 -5.94
N GLN A 77 -3.24 -6.03 -4.89
CA GLN A 77 -2.76 -5.51 -3.59
C GLN A 77 -1.48 -6.21 -3.11
N SER A 78 -1.37 -7.54 -3.32
CA SER A 78 -0.19 -8.29 -2.91
C SER A 78 1.09 -7.85 -3.61
N LEU A 79 1.03 -7.46 -4.90
CA LEU A 79 2.18 -6.93 -5.64
C LEU A 79 2.59 -5.56 -5.12
N HIS A 80 1.63 -4.70 -4.82
CA HIS A 80 1.91 -3.38 -4.24
C HIS A 80 2.50 -3.49 -2.83
N ALA A 81 1.99 -4.42 -2.00
CA ALA A 81 2.54 -4.71 -0.69
C ALA A 81 3.98 -5.24 -0.77
N MET A 82 4.26 -6.15 -1.72
CA MET A 82 5.61 -6.63 -1.99
C MET A 82 6.53 -5.49 -2.44
N GLY A 83 6.08 -4.65 -3.39
CA GLY A 83 6.84 -3.49 -3.85
C GLY A 83 7.13 -2.49 -2.71
N HIS A 84 6.18 -2.29 -1.81
CA HIS A 84 6.35 -1.45 -0.63
C HIS A 84 7.37 -2.03 0.36
N PHE A 85 7.34 -3.35 0.59
CA PHE A 85 8.30 -4.04 1.45
C PHE A 85 9.73 -3.98 0.91
N ILE A 86 9.91 -4.17 -0.42
CA ILE A 86 11.23 -4.19 -1.06
C ILE A 86 11.78 -2.78 -1.30
N ASN A 87 10.93 -1.76 -1.23
CA ASN A 87 11.38 -0.39 -1.42
C ASN A 87 12.29 0.04 -0.26
N LEU A 88 13.56 0.28 -0.58
CA LEU A 88 14.60 0.62 0.39
C LEU A 88 14.29 1.90 1.16
N GLU A 89 13.67 2.90 0.49
CA GLU A 89 13.26 4.17 1.11
C GLU A 89 12.28 3.93 2.27
N TYR A 90 11.29 3.04 2.07
CA TYR A 90 10.32 2.75 3.12
C TYR A 90 10.84 1.77 4.16
N PHE A 91 11.53 0.71 3.73
CA PHE A 91 11.95 -0.36 4.62
C PHE A 91 12.94 0.12 5.67
N TYR A 92 13.96 0.87 5.29
CA TYR A 92 15.00 1.33 6.21
C TYR A 92 14.62 2.56 7.02
N PHE A 93 13.71 3.40 6.53
CA PHE A 93 13.25 4.56 7.27
C PHE A 93 12.02 4.28 8.16
N ASN A 94 11.30 3.17 7.93
CA ASN A 94 10.09 2.82 8.67
C ASN A 94 10.16 1.41 9.26
N SER A 95 10.70 1.31 10.48
CA SER A 95 10.83 0.05 11.22
C SER A 95 9.50 -0.69 11.50
N LYS A 96 8.35 -0.08 11.17
CA LYS A 96 7.03 -0.68 11.33
C LYS A 96 6.66 -1.63 10.19
N ILE A 97 7.32 -1.51 9.02
CA ILE A 97 6.99 -2.34 7.84
C ILE A 97 7.31 -3.80 8.12
N GLU A 98 8.46 -4.09 8.69
CA GLU A 98 8.86 -5.46 9.04
C GLU A 98 7.89 -6.13 10.03
N LYS A 99 7.33 -5.34 10.94
CA LYS A 99 6.40 -5.80 11.98
C LYS A 99 4.94 -5.84 11.52
N ASN A 100 4.66 -5.38 10.30
CA ASN A 100 3.32 -5.40 9.76
C ASN A 100 3.00 -6.79 9.19
N GLU A 101 2.17 -7.54 9.91
CA GLU A 101 1.77 -8.90 9.53
C GLU A 101 1.05 -8.93 8.18
N GLU A 102 0.26 -7.92 7.86
CA GLU A 102 -0.46 -7.85 6.60
C GLU A 102 0.52 -7.77 5.42
N ILE A 103 1.47 -6.83 5.46
CA ILE A 103 2.47 -6.66 4.40
C ILE A 103 3.32 -7.93 4.26
N THR A 104 3.74 -8.52 5.37
CA THR A 104 4.56 -9.73 5.37
C THR A 104 3.78 -10.93 4.81
N THR A 105 2.53 -11.10 5.17
CA THR A 105 1.66 -12.15 4.62
C THR A 105 1.46 -11.97 3.11
N ARG A 106 1.19 -10.77 2.64
CA ARG A 106 1.04 -10.45 1.22
C ARG A 106 2.32 -10.71 0.43
N LEU A 107 3.49 -10.41 1.02
CA LEU A 107 4.79 -10.74 0.43
C LEU A 107 4.95 -12.25 0.20
N TYR A 108 4.64 -13.08 1.20
CA TYR A 108 4.73 -14.54 1.05
C TYR A 108 3.73 -15.08 0.03
N VAL A 109 2.51 -14.57 0.00
CA VAL A 109 1.52 -14.93 -1.03
C VAL A 109 2.07 -14.60 -2.42
N CYS A 110 2.68 -13.44 -2.59
CA CYS A 110 3.25 -13.00 -3.86
C CYS A 110 4.41 -13.91 -4.30
N ILE A 111 5.32 -14.23 -3.39
CA ILE A 111 6.44 -15.15 -3.66
C ILE A 111 5.91 -16.52 -4.10
N LYS A 112 4.90 -17.05 -3.41
CA LYS A 112 4.31 -18.34 -3.73
C LYS A 112 3.66 -18.38 -5.12
N ILE A 113 2.99 -17.29 -5.51
CA ILE A 113 2.31 -17.18 -6.82
C ILE A 113 3.33 -17.01 -7.94
N LEU A 114 4.31 -16.12 -7.76
CA LEU A 114 5.28 -15.79 -8.81
C LEU A 114 6.34 -16.87 -9.00
N PHE A 115 6.69 -17.59 -7.93
CA PHE A 115 7.75 -18.59 -7.93
C PHE A 115 7.23 -19.93 -7.40
N PRO A 116 6.59 -20.76 -8.25
CA PRO A 116 5.98 -22.02 -7.80
C PRO A 116 7.01 -23.11 -7.39
N ARG A 117 8.31 -22.93 -7.74
CA ARG A 117 9.36 -23.88 -7.36
C ARG A 117 9.85 -23.61 -5.96
N THR A 118 9.80 -24.62 -5.10
CA THR A 118 10.25 -24.55 -3.69
C THR A 118 11.72 -24.15 -3.56
N GLU A 119 12.59 -24.69 -4.42
CA GLU A 119 14.02 -24.35 -4.43
C GLU A 119 14.30 -22.87 -4.66
N ILE A 120 13.46 -22.21 -5.47
CA ILE A 120 13.56 -20.75 -5.72
C ILE A 120 13.01 -20.00 -4.52
N GLN A 121 11.91 -20.47 -3.93
CA GLN A 121 11.35 -19.86 -2.72
C GLN A 121 12.37 -19.87 -1.57
N ASP A 122 13.08 -21.00 -1.37
CA ASP A 122 14.09 -21.12 -0.32
C ASP A 122 15.25 -20.13 -0.53
N LYS A 123 15.70 -19.95 -1.78
CA LYS A 123 16.71 -18.93 -2.11
C LYS A 123 16.22 -17.52 -1.83
N ILE A 124 14.98 -17.20 -2.24
CA ILE A 124 14.36 -15.89 -1.97
C ILE A 124 14.26 -15.65 -0.46
N MET A 125 13.91 -16.67 0.32
CA MET A 125 13.82 -16.57 1.77
C MET A 125 15.17 -16.27 2.42
N LEU A 126 16.24 -16.88 1.90
CA LEU A 126 17.60 -16.61 2.35
C LEU A 126 18.02 -15.17 2.06
N GLU A 127 17.83 -14.72 0.82
CA GLU A 127 18.09 -13.34 0.39
C GLU A 127 17.27 -12.32 1.20
N LEU A 128 16.00 -12.63 1.44
CA LEU A 128 15.11 -11.80 2.26
C LEU A 128 15.61 -11.68 3.71
N SER A 129 16.19 -12.73 4.26
CA SER A 129 16.83 -12.70 5.58
C SER A 129 18.02 -11.74 5.60
N MET A 130 18.86 -11.78 4.57
CA MET A 130 20.01 -10.84 4.42
C MET A 130 19.53 -9.39 4.24
N TYR A 131 18.48 -9.19 3.45
CA TYR A 131 17.84 -7.89 3.25
C TYR A 131 17.35 -7.29 4.59
N LYS A 132 16.60 -8.07 5.38
CA LYS A 132 16.09 -7.65 6.70
C LYS A 132 17.21 -7.29 7.68
N LYS A 133 18.29 -8.05 7.68
CA LYS A 133 19.43 -7.82 8.57
C LYS A 133 20.40 -6.76 8.05
N VAL A 134 20.14 -6.20 6.87
CA VAL A 134 21.03 -5.21 6.23
C VAL A 134 22.45 -5.77 6.01
N GLU A 135 22.55 -7.06 5.68
CA GLU A 135 23.81 -7.77 5.47
C GLU A 135 24.26 -7.72 3.99
N GLY A 136 25.54 -7.94 3.74
CA GLY A 136 26.11 -7.98 2.40
C GLY A 136 25.95 -6.66 1.65
N LEU A 137 25.51 -6.73 0.40
CA LEU A 137 25.32 -5.55 -0.47
C LEU A 137 24.22 -4.60 0.03
N PHE A 138 23.29 -5.08 0.81
CA PHE A 138 22.23 -4.25 1.40
C PHE A 138 22.73 -3.33 2.51
N GLY A 139 23.91 -3.63 3.09
CA GLY A 139 24.56 -2.82 4.13
C GLY A 139 25.32 -1.61 3.61
N ILE A 140 25.56 -1.51 2.30
CA ILE A 140 26.37 -0.46 1.69
C ILE A 140 25.62 0.89 1.73
N PRO A 141 26.29 2.01 2.07
CA PRO A 141 25.66 3.33 2.11
C PRO A 141 24.98 3.75 0.80
N LEU A 142 25.47 3.25 -0.34
CA LEU A 142 24.89 3.51 -1.65
C LEU A 142 23.49 2.86 -1.79
N ALA A 143 23.30 1.64 -1.27
CA ALA A 143 22.02 0.96 -1.31
C ALA A 143 20.96 1.60 -0.39
N LYS A 144 21.38 2.39 0.59
CA LYS A 144 20.49 3.11 1.52
C LYS A 144 20.09 4.50 1.02
N ARG A 145 20.73 5.01 -0.03
CA ARG A 145 20.48 6.36 -0.59
C ARG A 145 19.68 6.35 -1.89
N SER A 146 19.49 5.15 -2.47
CA SER A 146 18.65 4.96 -3.66
C SER A 146 17.19 4.91 -3.26
#